data_70ae59734bbc5485de0794550edb6a6f
#
_entry.id   70ae59734bbc5485de0794550edb6a6f
#
_cell.length_a   1.000
_cell.length_b   1.000
_cell.length_c   1.000
_cell.angle_alpha   90.00
_cell.angle_beta   90.00
_cell.angle_gamma   90.00
#
_symmetry.space_group_name_H-M   'P 1'
#
loop_
_entity.id
_entity.type
_entity.pdbx_description
1 polymer ?
#
loop_
_entity_poly.entity_id
_entity_poly.type
_entity_poly.pdbx_seq_one_letter_code
_entity_poly.pdbx_strand_id
1 'polypeptide(L)'
;MEAIKTKYEQTKTCDVPLVKEMTSVQDILSVKSIDESGIFELNNKMFSKLYVLSDINFAGVTDAEQKEIIINFGKVLKTIPCRFSYTVANEYVDEKLFHEKILYALRGDKYDFLRRSYNQVIRDKVSDARQGLYQTIYLTLTIKAEDMHDAKQMFMSTDTAIRSAFIGIGANGMQGSVMRPVGINERMQKIYNVTHVGIENNYKFDFEKEYAACHDWLNTLAPASV
;
A
#
# COMPACT_ATOMS: atom_id res chain seq x y z
N MET A 1 10.70 0.93 54.87
CA MET A 1 11.25 0.63 53.52
C MET A 1 10.90 -0.79 53.00
N GLU A 2 10.07 -1.56 53.70
CA GLU A 2 9.65 -2.92 53.28
C GLU A 2 8.31 -2.97 52.51
N ALA A 3 7.52 -1.92 52.56
CA ALA A 3 6.18 -1.93 51.92
C ALA A 3 6.19 -1.65 50.38
N ILE A 4 7.35 -1.29 49.82
CA ILE A 4 7.47 -1.00 48.36
C ILE A 4 7.99 -2.20 47.58
N LYS A 5 8.60 -3.18 48.24
CA LYS A 5 9.13 -4.39 47.56
C LYS A 5 8.05 -5.43 47.19
N THR A 6 6.92 -5.46 47.90
CA THR A 6 5.86 -6.47 47.67
C THR A 6 4.90 -6.16 46.53
N LYS A 7 5.00 -5.00 45.90
CA LYS A 7 4.11 -4.59 44.83
C LYS A 7 4.65 -4.87 43.40
N TYR A 8 5.93 -5.28 43.32
CA TYR A 8 6.57 -5.56 42.01
C TYR A 8 6.70 -7.06 41.69
N GLU A 9 6.32 -7.96 42.59
CA GLU A 9 6.42 -9.41 42.37
C GLU A 9 5.13 -10.06 41.84
N GLN A 10 4.10 -9.28 41.56
CA GLN A 10 2.89 -9.77 40.87
C GLN A 10 2.74 -9.20 39.45
N THR A 11 3.82 -9.03 38.71
CA THR A 11 3.71 -9.07 37.26
C THR A 11 3.43 -10.51 36.87
N LYS A 12 2.14 -10.79 36.58
CA LYS A 12 1.74 -11.99 35.83
C LYS A 12 2.77 -12.19 34.73
N THR A 13 3.51 -13.29 34.79
CA THR A 13 4.19 -13.83 33.63
C THR A 13 3.11 -13.88 32.53
N CYS A 14 3.20 -12.96 31.56
CA CYS A 14 2.47 -13.16 30.31
C CYS A 14 2.96 -14.51 29.82
N ASP A 15 2.09 -15.50 29.86
CA ASP A 15 2.27 -16.73 29.09
C ASP A 15 2.33 -16.26 27.63
N VAL A 16 3.55 -15.95 27.19
CA VAL A 16 3.83 -15.79 25.76
C VAL A 16 3.53 -17.18 25.21
N PRO A 17 2.46 -17.35 24.40
CA PRO A 17 2.18 -18.64 23.82
C PRO A 17 3.46 -19.08 23.14
N LEU A 18 3.94 -20.29 23.51
CA LEU A 18 5.08 -20.93 22.85
C LEU A 18 4.89 -20.77 21.35
N VAL A 19 5.75 -19.93 20.75
CA VAL A 19 5.72 -19.70 19.31
C VAL A 19 5.92 -21.06 18.69
N LYS A 20 4.86 -21.61 18.08
CA LYS A 20 4.93 -22.86 17.31
C LYS A 20 6.10 -22.69 16.35
N GLU A 21 7.06 -23.61 16.37
CA GLU A 21 8.20 -23.54 15.46
C GLU A 21 7.68 -23.37 14.04
N MET A 22 7.93 -22.21 13.47
CA MET A 22 7.50 -21.90 12.11
C MET A 22 8.49 -22.59 11.18
N THR A 23 8.02 -23.58 10.46
CA THR A 23 8.84 -24.41 9.56
C THR A 23 8.91 -23.87 8.15
N SER A 24 8.02 -22.93 7.80
CA SER A 24 7.89 -22.39 6.44
C SER A 24 7.55 -20.88 6.46
N VAL A 25 7.98 -20.17 5.43
CA VAL A 25 7.56 -18.77 5.18
C VAL A 25 6.02 -18.68 5.08
N GLN A 26 5.35 -19.73 4.60
CA GLN A 26 3.89 -19.79 4.51
C GLN A 26 3.22 -19.78 5.89
N ASP A 27 3.89 -20.25 6.93
CA ASP A 27 3.37 -20.23 8.30
C ASP A 27 3.42 -18.80 8.89
N ILE A 28 4.32 -17.96 8.37
CA ILE A 28 4.48 -16.56 8.78
C ILE A 28 3.49 -15.65 8.03
N LEU A 29 3.29 -15.90 6.73
CA LEU A 29 2.39 -15.14 5.91
C LEU A 29 0.95 -15.58 6.16
N SER A 30 0.11 -14.64 6.60
CA SER A 30 -1.33 -14.89 6.81
C SER A 30 -2.11 -15.04 5.50
N VAL A 31 -1.46 -14.96 4.34
CA VAL A 31 -2.09 -15.00 3.01
C VAL A 31 -2.19 -16.43 2.53
N LYS A 32 -3.41 -16.88 2.22
CA LYS A 32 -3.69 -18.23 1.68
C LYS A 32 -3.77 -18.24 0.17
N SER A 33 -4.49 -17.28 -0.39
CA SER A 33 -4.68 -17.15 -1.84
C SER A 33 -4.73 -15.68 -2.25
N ILE A 34 -4.47 -15.44 -3.52
CA ILE A 34 -4.42 -14.12 -4.12
C ILE A 34 -5.24 -14.15 -5.39
N ASP A 35 -6.15 -13.18 -5.55
CA ASP A 35 -6.97 -13.01 -6.74
C ASP A 35 -6.38 -11.93 -7.67
N GLU A 36 -6.64 -12.05 -8.97
CA GLU A 36 -6.19 -11.09 -10.00
C GLU A 36 -6.63 -9.65 -9.73
N SER A 37 -7.76 -9.46 -9.06
CA SER A 37 -8.24 -8.14 -8.63
C SER A 37 -7.43 -7.54 -7.46
N GLY A 38 -6.40 -8.23 -6.97
CA GLY A 38 -5.59 -7.81 -5.84
C GLY A 38 -6.24 -8.05 -4.48
N ILE A 39 -7.27 -8.88 -4.40
CA ILE A 39 -7.86 -9.33 -3.13
C ILE A 39 -7.04 -10.50 -2.59
N PHE A 40 -6.65 -10.42 -1.31
CA PHE A 40 -5.95 -11.49 -0.60
C PHE A 40 -6.91 -12.19 0.33
N GLU A 41 -6.98 -13.51 0.22
CA GLU A 41 -7.58 -14.37 1.23
C GLU A 41 -6.59 -14.57 2.39
N LEU A 42 -7.05 -14.28 3.58
CA LEU A 42 -6.30 -14.46 4.82
C LEU A 42 -6.84 -15.66 5.59
N ASN A 43 -6.20 -15.95 6.73
CA ASN A 43 -6.71 -16.97 7.65
C ASN A 43 -8.14 -16.61 8.13
N ASN A 44 -8.91 -17.64 8.52
CA ASN A 44 -10.26 -17.50 9.13
C ASN A 44 -11.31 -16.85 8.20
N LYS A 45 -11.26 -17.12 6.89
CA LYS A 45 -12.21 -16.56 5.91
C LYS A 45 -12.24 -15.02 5.90
N MET A 46 -11.11 -14.42 6.16
CA MET A 46 -10.93 -12.97 6.06
C MET A 46 -10.35 -12.64 4.69
N PHE A 47 -10.87 -11.59 4.09
CA PHE A 47 -10.41 -11.09 2.79
C PHE A 47 -9.97 -9.65 2.93
N SER A 48 -8.84 -9.29 2.34
CA SER A 48 -8.32 -7.94 2.39
C SER A 48 -8.11 -7.34 1.01
N LYS A 49 -8.41 -6.06 0.86
CA LYS A 49 -8.20 -5.28 -0.34
C LYS A 49 -7.48 -3.99 -0.01
N LEU A 50 -6.53 -3.61 -0.83
CA LEU A 50 -5.67 -2.45 -0.63
C LEU A 50 -6.08 -1.32 -1.57
N TYR A 51 -6.05 -0.10 -1.06
CA TYR A 51 -6.32 1.14 -1.80
C TYR A 51 -5.24 2.16 -1.54
N VAL A 52 -4.96 2.98 -2.53
CA VAL A 52 -4.18 4.20 -2.40
C VAL A 52 -5.14 5.37 -2.25
N LEU A 53 -4.86 6.24 -1.31
CA LEU A 53 -5.55 7.51 -1.12
C LEU A 53 -4.67 8.64 -1.64
N SER A 54 -5.27 9.56 -2.41
CA SER A 54 -4.58 10.79 -2.76
C SER A 54 -4.49 11.71 -1.56
N ASP A 55 -3.44 12.51 -1.50
CA ASP A 55 -3.28 13.54 -0.48
C ASP A 55 -4.32 14.67 -0.66
N ILE A 56 -4.65 15.32 0.45
CA ILE A 56 -5.51 16.49 0.50
C ILE A 56 -4.62 17.70 0.82
N ASN A 57 -4.75 18.78 0.07
CA ASN A 57 -4.00 20.01 0.34
C ASN A 57 -4.50 20.69 1.63
N PHE A 58 -4.19 20.07 2.76
CA PHE A 58 -4.62 20.55 4.08
C PHE A 58 -3.91 21.84 4.51
N ALA A 59 -2.64 21.99 4.15
CA ALA A 59 -1.84 23.15 4.53
C ALA A 59 -2.18 24.43 3.74
N GLY A 60 -2.78 24.27 2.56
CA GLY A 60 -3.10 25.38 1.66
C GLY A 60 -4.47 26.01 1.86
N VAL A 61 -5.23 25.55 2.86
CA VAL A 61 -6.60 26.04 3.12
C VAL A 61 -6.67 26.83 4.44
N THR A 62 -7.75 27.59 4.63
CA THR A 62 -7.97 28.39 5.83
C THR A 62 -8.24 27.51 7.07
N ASP A 63 -8.07 28.07 8.27
CA ASP A 63 -8.33 27.36 9.54
C ASP A 63 -9.76 26.82 9.66
N ALA A 64 -10.74 27.55 9.08
CA ALA A 64 -12.14 27.10 9.08
C ALA A 64 -12.31 25.88 8.19
N GLU A 65 -11.72 25.86 7.01
CA GLU A 65 -11.73 24.75 6.07
C GLU A 65 -10.96 23.55 6.62
N GLN A 66 -9.84 23.77 7.30
CA GLN A 66 -9.08 22.69 7.97
C GLN A 66 -9.95 21.97 9.00
N LYS A 67 -10.71 22.72 9.82
CA LYS A 67 -11.65 22.15 10.79
C LYS A 67 -12.74 21.35 10.09
N GLU A 68 -13.28 21.84 8.99
CA GLU A 68 -14.29 21.15 8.19
C GLU A 68 -13.75 19.83 7.62
N ILE A 69 -12.55 19.84 7.04
CA ILE A 69 -11.86 18.65 6.53
C ILE A 69 -11.69 17.61 7.63
N ILE A 70 -11.25 18.00 8.84
CA ILE A 70 -11.07 17.08 9.97
C ILE A 70 -12.41 16.45 10.39
N ILE A 71 -13.47 17.26 10.48
CA ILE A 71 -14.80 16.78 10.84
C ILE A 71 -15.33 15.81 9.78
N ASN A 72 -15.17 16.13 8.50
CA ASN A 72 -15.60 15.29 7.39
C ASN A 72 -14.80 13.98 7.35
N PHE A 73 -13.49 14.04 7.56
CA PHE A 73 -12.66 12.83 7.67
C PHE A 73 -13.14 11.93 8.81
N GLY A 74 -13.45 12.51 9.99
CA GLY A 74 -14.03 11.74 11.10
C GLY A 74 -15.37 11.09 10.77
N LYS A 75 -16.22 11.74 9.95
CA LYS A 75 -17.48 11.16 9.46
C LYS A 75 -17.18 9.97 8.52
N VAL A 76 -16.24 10.11 7.59
CA VAL A 76 -15.86 9.03 6.67
C VAL A 76 -15.38 7.81 7.41
N LEU A 77 -14.51 7.96 8.42
CA LEU A 77 -14.03 6.82 9.22
C LEU A 77 -15.16 6.07 9.92
N LYS A 78 -16.22 6.77 10.31
CA LYS A 78 -17.41 6.16 10.92
C LYS A 78 -18.32 5.44 9.90
N THR A 79 -18.23 5.78 8.62
CA THR A 79 -19.03 5.13 7.57
C THR A 79 -18.43 3.83 7.06
N ILE A 80 -17.18 3.52 7.40
CA ILE A 80 -16.52 2.28 6.97
C ILE A 80 -17.12 1.11 7.77
N PRO A 81 -17.84 0.17 7.10
CA PRO A 81 -18.61 -0.86 7.81
C PRO A 81 -17.76 -2.10 8.17
N CYS A 82 -16.46 -2.07 7.90
CA CYS A 82 -15.57 -3.20 8.06
C CYS A 82 -14.29 -2.80 8.82
N ARG A 83 -13.48 -3.81 9.14
CA ARG A 83 -12.15 -3.56 9.72
C ARG A 83 -11.27 -2.89 8.69
N PHE A 84 -10.59 -1.82 9.10
CA PHE A 84 -9.65 -1.11 8.24
C PHE A 84 -8.32 -0.81 8.93
N SER A 85 -7.29 -0.63 8.11
CA SER A 85 -5.97 -0.15 8.53
C SER A 85 -5.57 1.02 7.63
N TYR A 86 -5.13 2.10 8.24
CA TYR A 86 -4.62 3.29 7.57
C TYR A 86 -3.11 3.32 7.73
N THR A 87 -2.39 3.20 6.62
CA THR A 87 -0.93 3.10 6.63
C THR A 87 -0.33 4.23 5.82
N VAL A 88 0.60 4.95 6.42
CA VAL A 88 1.40 5.95 5.72
C VAL A 88 2.78 5.35 5.48
N ALA A 89 3.16 5.22 4.22
CA ALA A 89 4.43 4.65 3.83
C ALA A 89 5.30 5.69 3.12
N ASN A 90 6.58 5.72 3.46
CA ASN A 90 7.58 6.46 2.71
C ASN A 90 8.13 5.53 1.63
N GLU A 91 8.07 5.97 0.38
CA GLU A 91 8.48 5.20 -0.77
C GLU A 91 9.54 5.94 -1.56
N TYR A 92 10.46 5.18 -2.14
CA TYR A 92 11.47 5.76 -3.03
C TYR A 92 10.86 6.07 -4.40
N VAL A 93 11.22 7.22 -4.95
CA VAL A 93 10.88 7.54 -6.34
C VAL A 93 11.60 6.58 -7.27
N ASP A 94 10.86 5.92 -8.15
CA ASP A 94 11.48 5.15 -9.23
C ASP A 94 12.19 6.12 -10.19
N GLU A 95 13.53 6.18 -10.11
CA GLU A 95 14.34 7.07 -10.93
C GLU A 95 14.08 6.89 -12.43
N LYS A 96 13.79 5.67 -12.89
CA LYS A 96 13.52 5.40 -14.31
C LYS A 96 12.21 6.05 -14.74
N LEU A 97 11.14 5.86 -13.96
CA LEU A 97 9.85 6.50 -14.22
C LEU A 97 9.94 8.03 -14.12
N PHE A 98 10.75 8.54 -13.19
CA PHE A 98 11.02 9.96 -13.07
C PHE A 98 11.71 10.50 -14.33
N HIS A 99 12.76 9.82 -14.78
CA HIS A 99 13.48 10.19 -16.00
C HIS A 99 12.59 10.18 -17.25
N GLU A 100 11.74 9.16 -17.39
CA GLU A 100 10.85 9.01 -18.55
C GLU A 100 9.70 10.05 -18.57
N LYS A 101 9.16 10.42 -17.42
CA LYS A 101 7.94 11.25 -17.34
C LYS A 101 8.21 12.74 -17.13
N ILE A 102 9.30 13.10 -16.49
CA ILE A 102 9.56 14.48 -16.04
C ILE A 102 10.67 15.14 -16.83
N LEU A 103 11.70 14.40 -17.25
CA LEU A 103 12.78 14.97 -18.02
C LEU A 103 12.42 15.12 -19.51
N TYR A 104 12.80 16.23 -20.09
CA TYR A 104 12.64 16.44 -21.52
C TYR A 104 13.64 15.62 -22.33
N ALA A 105 13.13 14.85 -23.30
CA ALA A 105 13.98 14.16 -24.27
C ALA A 105 14.70 15.18 -25.19
N LEU A 106 15.98 14.94 -25.46
CA LEU A 106 16.74 15.74 -26.43
C LEU A 106 16.27 15.39 -27.84
N ARG A 107 16.07 16.42 -28.68
CA ARG A 107 15.51 16.28 -30.03
C ARG A 107 16.50 16.59 -31.14
N GLY A 108 17.75 17.02 -30.80
CA GLY A 108 18.77 17.44 -31.77
C GLY A 108 18.53 18.83 -32.36
N ASP A 109 17.70 19.66 -31.72
CA ASP A 109 17.36 20.98 -32.18
C ASP A 109 18.05 22.09 -31.38
N LYS A 110 17.91 23.34 -31.85
CA LYS A 110 18.49 24.54 -31.20
C LYS A 110 18.05 24.78 -29.76
N TYR A 111 17.01 24.11 -29.29
CA TYR A 111 16.47 24.26 -27.93
C TYR A 111 17.01 23.24 -26.96
N ASP A 112 17.88 22.30 -27.39
CA ASP A 112 18.40 21.27 -26.52
C ASP A 112 19.25 21.79 -25.36
N PHE A 113 19.83 22.98 -25.49
CA PHE A 113 20.52 23.62 -24.37
C PHE A 113 19.57 24.00 -23.25
N LEU A 114 18.34 24.47 -23.57
CA LEU A 114 17.29 24.73 -22.56
C LEU A 114 16.80 23.46 -21.91
N ARG A 115 16.59 22.41 -22.70
CA ARG A 115 16.19 21.08 -22.16
C ARG A 115 17.25 20.51 -21.23
N ARG A 116 18.52 20.63 -21.58
CA ARG A 116 19.63 20.20 -20.70
C ARG A 116 19.67 21.00 -19.41
N SER A 117 19.55 22.33 -19.50
CA SER A 117 19.54 23.20 -18.33
C SER A 117 18.36 22.88 -17.40
N TYR A 118 17.15 22.73 -17.97
CA TYR A 118 15.97 22.32 -17.21
C TYR A 118 16.16 20.96 -16.55
N ASN A 119 16.59 19.96 -17.32
CA ASN A 119 16.82 18.62 -16.82
C ASN A 119 17.86 18.58 -15.68
N GLN A 120 18.90 19.43 -15.79
CA GLN A 120 19.91 19.56 -14.73
C GLN A 120 19.29 20.15 -13.45
N VAL A 121 18.54 21.24 -13.53
CA VAL A 121 17.89 21.85 -12.37
C VAL A 121 16.94 20.85 -11.69
N ILE A 122 16.21 20.04 -12.48
CA ILE A 122 15.30 19.03 -11.92
C ILE A 122 16.08 17.92 -11.23
N ARG A 123 17.17 17.44 -11.83
CA ARG A 123 18.04 16.40 -11.21
C ARG A 123 18.64 16.90 -9.89
N ASP A 124 19.16 18.13 -9.89
CA ASP A 124 19.74 18.73 -8.69
C ASP A 124 18.70 18.86 -7.59
N LYS A 125 17.49 19.31 -7.91
CA LYS A 125 16.38 19.37 -6.94
C LYS A 125 15.96 18.02 -6.40
N VAL A 126 15.97 16.98 -7.21
CA VAL A 126 15.63 15.62 -6.76
C VAL A 126 16.75 15.03 -5.90
N SER A 127 18.02 15.28 -6.23
CA SER A 127 19.15 14.86 -5.39
C SER A 127 19.20 15.62 -4.07
N ASP A 128 18.88 16.92 -4.07
CA ASP A 128 18.83 17.76 -2.87
C ASP A 128 17.61 17.48 -1.99
N ALA A 129 16.47 17.08 -2.58
CA ALA A 129 15.29 16.60 -1.85
C ALA A 129 15.60 15.23 -1.25
N ARG A 130 16.54 15.24 -0.31
CA ARG A 130 16.98 14.14 0.55
C ARG A 130 16.30 12.81 0.23
N GLN A 131 16.89 12.08 -0.74
CA GLN A 131 16.62 10.67 -1.01
C GLN A 131 15.41 10.32 -1.88
N GLY A 132 14.76 11.29 -2.56
CA GLY A 132 13.68 10.96 -3.49
C GLY A 132 12.55 10.15 -2.83
N LEU A 133 12.29 10.39 -1.53
CA LEU A 133 11.19 9.77 -0.80
C LEU A 133 9.92 10.57 -1.01
N TYR A 134 8.84 9.88 -1.32
CA TYR A 134 7.49 10.45 -1.28
C TYR A 134 6.62 9.63 -0.34
N GLN A 135 5.59 10.29 0.18
CA GLN A 135 4.68 9.68 1.14
C GLN A 135 3.45 9.18 0.40
N THR A 136 3.12 7.91 0.59
CA THR A 136 1.90 7.30 0.05
C THR A 136 0.99 6.84 1.18
N ILE A 137 -0.29 7.13 1.03
CA ILE A 137 -1.30 6.76 2.01
C ILE A 137 -2.06 5.55 1.50
N TYR A 138 -2.05 4.49 2.30
CA TYR A 138 -2.76 3.25 2.01
C TYR A 138 -3.91 3.03 2.96
N LEU A 139 -5.04 2.59 2.41
CA LEU A 139 -6.17 2.09 3.16
C LEU A 139 -6.34 0.60 2.86
N THR A 140 -6.22 -0.24 3.87
CA THR A 140 -6.52 -1.67 3.76
C THR A 140 -7.87 -1.93 4.39
N LEU A 141 -8.79 -2.47 3.61
CA LEU A 141 -10.09 -2.94 4.10
C LEU A 141 -10.03 -4.45 4.29
N THR A 142 -10.60 -4.95 5.39
CA THR A 142 -10.67 -6.37 5.70
C THR A 142 -12.09 -6.74 6.06
N ILE A 143 -12.65 -7.69 5.32
CA ILE A 143 -14.00 -8.21 5.50
C ILE A 143 -13.96 -9.72 5.78
N LYS A 144 -15.04 -10.24 6.34
CA LYS A 144 -15.26 -11.67 6.49
C LYS A 144 -16.29 -12.10 5.45
N ALA A 145 -15.98 -13.11 4.65
CA ALA A 145 -16.85 -13.67 3.63
C ALA A 145 -16.73 -15.20 3.60
N GLU A 146 -17.70 -15.86 2.99
CA GLU A 146 -17.66 -17.33 2.90
C GLU A 146 -16.65 -17.81 1.85
N ASP A 147 -16.58 -17.09 0.73
CA ASP A 147 -15.66 -17.37 -0.38
C ASP A 147 -15.17 -16.08 -1.08
N MET A 148 -14.32 -16.24 -2.09
CA MET A 148 -13.77 -15.14 -2.88
C MET A 148 -14.84 -14.39 -3.68
N HIS A 149 -15.89 -15.09 -4.14
CA HIS A 149 -16.96 -14.48 -4.91
C HIS A 149 -17.79 -13.52 -4.05
N ASP A 150 -18.19 -13.98 -2.86
CA ASP A 150 -18.88 -13.14 -1.87
C ASP A 150 -18.03 -11.94 -1.46
N ALA A 151 -16.73 -12.16 -1.24
CA ALA A 151 -15.79 -11.09 -0.93
C ALA A 151 -15.75 -10.02 -2.02
N LYS A 152 -15.72 -10.41 -3.30
CA LYS A 152 -15.75 -9.48 -4.43
C LYS A 152 -17.01 -8.63 -4.42
N GLN A 153 -18.17 -9.24 -4.24
CA GLN A 153 -19.46 -8.53 -4.19
C GLN A 153 -19.51 -7.54 -3.02
N MET A 154 -19.09 -7.98 -1.83
CA MET A 154 -19.03 -7.11 -0.66
C MET A 154 -18.08 -5.92 -0.87
N PHE A 155 -16.90 -6.14 -1.47
CA PHE A 155 -15.98 -5.04 -1.80
C PHE A 155 -16.58 -4.09 -2.82
N MET A 156 -17.25 -4.58 -3.87
CA MET A 156 -17.89 -3.72 -4.88
C MET A 156 -18.91 -2.76 -4.26
N SER A 157 -19.77 -3.25 -3.37
CA SER A 157 -20.77 -2.41 -2.69
C SER A 157 -20.11 -1.41 -1.74
N THR A 158 -19.13 -1.86 -0.97
CA THR A 158 -18.41 -1.05 0.01
C THR A 158 -17.54 0.02 -0.66
N ASP A 159 -16.86 -0.34 -1.76
CA ASP A 159 -15.98 0.57 -2.51
C ASP A 159 -16.70 1.82 -2.98
N THR A 160 -17.91 1.68 -3.53
CA THR A 160 -18.67 2.81 -4.05
C THR A 160 -19.04 3.79 -2.94
N ALA A 161 -19.49 3.30 -1.79
CA ALA A 161 -19.88 4.12 -0.65
C ALA A 161 -18.67 4.84 -0.04
N ILE A 162 -17.57 4.11 0.19
CA ILE A 162 -16.37 4.67 0.80
C ILE A 162 -15.69 5.66 -0.15
N ARG A 163 -15.60 5.36 -1.45
CA ARG A 163 -15.02 6.27 -2.45
C ARG A 163 -15.77 7.61 -2.49
N SER A 164 -17.08 7.57 -2.52
CA SER A 164 -17.91 8.78 -2.48
C SER A 164 -17.68 9.59 -1.20
N ALA A 165 -17.55 8.90 -0.07
CA ALA A 165 -17.31 9.54 1.21
C ALA A 165 -15.91 10.21 1.27
N PHE A 166 -14.85 9.58 0.74
CA PHE A 166 -13.51 10.18 0.67
C PHE A 166 -13.45 11.39 -0.26
N ILE A 167 -14.13 11.35 -1.40
CA ILE A 167 -14.25 12.53 -2.29
C ILE A 167 -14.94 13.70 -1.57
N GLY A 168 -15.91 13.41 -0.71
CA GLY A 168 -16.65 14.42 0.06
C GLY A 168 -15.88 15.01 1.27
N ILE A 169 -14.65 14.61 1.53
CA ILE A 169 -13.86 15.17 2.65
C ILE A 169 -13.48 16.63 2.40
N GLY A 170 -13.31 17.05 1.14
CA GLY A 170 -12.91 18.42 0.79
C GLY A 170 -13.87 19.47 1.33
N ALA A 171 -13.34 20.67 1.59
CA ALA A 171 -14.10 21.83 2.01
C ALA A 171 -14.37 22.79 0.83
N ASN A 172 -15.47 23.53 0.87
CA ASN A 172 -15.79 24.60 -0.09
C ASN A 172 -15.69 24.20 -1.58
N GLY A 173 -16.11 22.97 -1.94
CA GLY A 173 -16.07 22.47 -3.31
C GLY A 173 -14.68 21.99 -3.78
N MET A 174 -13.70 21.97 -2.89
CA MET A 174 -12.43 21.27 -3.15
C MET A 174 -12.67 19.78 -3.17
N GLN A 175 -12.02 19.09 -4.11
CA GLN A 175 -12.04 17.65 -4.16
C GLN A 175 -11.29 17.08 -2.94
N GLY A 176 -11.93 16.17 -2.23
CA GLY A 176 -11.29 15.40 -1.16
C GLY A 176 -10.32 14.36 -1.69
N SER A 177 -10.05 13.35 -0.87
CA SER A 177 -9.13 12.27 -1.26
C SER A 177 -9.77 11.35 -2.29
N VAL A 178 -9.00 11.02 -3.33
CA VAL A 178 -9.40 10.03 -4.34
C VAL A 178 -8.90 8.65 -3.90
N MET A 179 -9.82 7.71 -3.78
CA MET A 179 -9.52 6.32 -3.45
C MET A 179 -9.38 5.48 -4.73
N ARG A 180 -8.21 4.88 -4.95
CA ARG A 180 -7.90 3.99 -6.06
C ARG A 180 -7.59 2.58 -5.56
N PRO A 181 -8.23 1.52 -6.08
CA PRO A 181 -7.86 0.15 -5.74
C PRO A 181 -6.45 -0.16 -6.27
N VAL A 182 -5.71 -0.96 -5.52
CA VAL A 182 -4.38 -1.46 -5.87
C VAL A 182 -4.53 -2.82 -6.51
N GLY A 183 -4.01 -2.98 -7.74
CA GLY A 183 -4.00 -4.25 -8.46
C GLY A 183 -2.98 -5.23 -7.90
N ILE A 184 -3.01 -6.48 -8.40
CA ILE A 184 -2.17 -7.57 -7.90
C ILE A 184 -0.67 -7.25 -8.00
N ASN A 185 -0.21 -6.76 -9.16
CA ASN A 185 1.21 -6.45 -9.38
C ASN A 185 1.72 -5.38 -8.41
N GLU A 186 0.98 -4.30 -8.26
CA GLU A 186 1.33 -3.22 -7.34
C GLU A 186 1.30 -3.70 -5.89
N ARG A 187 0.32 -4.52 -5.51
CA ARG A 187 0.20 -5.06 -4.16
C ARG A 187 1.33 -6.02 -3.80
N MET A 188 1.70 -6.90 -4.72
CA MET A 188 2.84 -7.81 -4.54
C MET A 188 4.16 -7.05 -4.51
N GLN A 189 4.32 -6.02 -5.35
CA GLN A 189 5.49 -5.15 -5.30
C GLN A 189 5.63 -4.46 -3.93
N LYS A 190 4.52 -4.07 -3.28
CA LYS A 190 4.57 -3.49 -1.93
C LYS A 190 5.06 -4.49 -0.88
N ILE A 191 4.64 -5.74 -0.97
CA ILE A 191 5.14 -6.79 -0.07
C ILE A 191 6.64 -6.99 -0.31
N TYR A 192 7.07 -7.05 -1.56
CA TYR A 192 8.48 -7.16 -1.91
C TYR A 192 9.28 -5.98 -1.32
N ASN A 193 8.82 -4.75 -1.51
CA ASN A 193 9.51 -3.56 -1.03
C ASN A 193 9.68 -3.55 0.49
N VAL A 194 8.64 -3.98 1.25
CA VAL A 194 8.72 -4.06 2.72
C VAL A 194 9.72 -5.11 3.19
N THR A 195 9.88 -6.19 2.44
CA THR A 195 10.79 -7.30 2.81
C THR A 195 12.22 -7.11 2.28
N HIS A 196 12.43 -6.20 1.31
CA HIS A 196 13.71 -5.98 0.62
C HIS A 196 14.12 -4.51 0.65
N VAL A 197 14.17 -3.95 1.87
CA VAL A 197 14.53 -2.54 2.08
C VAL A 197 15.93 -2.24 1.53
N GLY A 198 16.03 -1.19 0.71
CA GLY A 198 17.28 -0.74 0.10
C GLY A 198 17.57 -1.33 -1.29
N ILE A 199 16.78 -2.30 -1.73
CA ILE A 199 16.89 -2.92 -3.07
C ILE A 199 15.54 -2.97 -3.80
N GLU A 200 14.58 -2.15 -3.38
CA GLU A 200 13.19 -2.13 -3.83
C GLU A 200 13.07 -1.94 -5.35
N ASN A 201 13.97 -1.17 -5.94
CA ASN A 201 13.95 -0.85 -7.36
C ASN A 201 14.63 -1.89 -8.26
N ASN A 202 15.30 -2.91 -7.65
CA ASN A 202 16.04 -3.92 -8.42
C ASN A 202 15.12 -4.93 -9.09
N TYR A 203 13.90 -5.10 -8.58
CA TYR A 203 12.95 -6.07 -9.08
C TYR A 203 11.55 -5.46 -9.21
N LYS A 204 10.91 -5.66 -10.36
CA LYS A 204 9.51 -5.32 -10.60
C LYS A 204 8.70 -6.58 -10.73
N PHE A 205 7.74 -6.74 -9.83
CA PHE A 205 6.83 -7.88 -9.82
C PHE A 205 5.88 -7.82 -11.02
N ASP A 206 5.80 -8.93 -11.74
CA ASP A 206 4.87 -9.15 -12.86
C ASP A 206 4.19 -10.51 -12.63
N PHE A 207 2.91 -10.47 -12.27
CA PHE A 207 2.14 -11.66 -11.91
C PHE A 207 2.09 -12.70 -13.04
N GLU A 208 1.86 -12.25 -14.28
CA GLU A 208 1.76 -13.18 -15.42
C GLU A 208 3.07 -13.92 -15.67
N LYS A 209 4.18 -13.18 -15.58
CA LYS A 209 5.51 -13.74 -15.78
C LYS A 209 5.89 -14.71 -14.66
N GLU A 210 5.63 -14.33 -13.42
CA GLU A 210 5.93 -15.18 -12.27
C GLU A 210 5.03 -16.42 -12.22
N TYR A 211 3.75 -16.27 -12.58
CA TYR A 211 2.81 -17.38 -12.68
C TYR A 211 3.23 -18.38 -13.75
N ALA A 212 3.64 -17.90 -14.94
CA ALA A 212 4.14 -18.74 -16.01
C ALA A 212 5.41 -19.49 -15.59
N ALA A 213 6.36 -18.80 -14.95
CA ALA A 213 7.58 -19.41 -14.45
C ALA A 213 7.32 -20.52 -13.40
N CYS A 214 6.39 -20.29 -12.47
CA CYS A 214 5.98 -21.30 -11.50
C CYS A 214 5.31 -22.51 -12.17
N HIS A 215 4.51 -22.29 -13.21
CA HIS A 215 3.81 -23.36 -13.93
C HIS A 215 4.79 -24.21 -14.74
N ASP A 216 5.75 -23.59 -15.40
CA ASP A 216 6.81 -24.29 -16.13
C ASP A 216 7.69 -25.11 -15.19
N TRP A 217 8.01 -24.61 -14.02
CA TRP A 217 8.76 -25.33 -13.00
C TRP A 217 8.02 -26.56 -12.48
N LEU A 218 6.71 -26.45 -12.23
CA LEU A 218 5.86 -27.57 -11.83
C LEU A 218 5.79 -28.63 -12.94
N ASN A 219 5.70 -28.23 -14.20
CA ASN A 219 5.68 -29.14 -15.34
C ASN A 219 7.03 -29.84 -15.56
N THR A 220 8.16 -29.21 -15.22
CA THR A 220 9.49 -29.81 -15.30
C THR A 220 9.80 -30.77 -14.15
N LEU A 221 9.15 -30.61 -12.99
CA LEU A 221 9.30 -31.48 -11.83
C LEU A 221 8.32 -32.68 -11.80
N ALA A 222 7.22 -32.62 -12.56
CA ALA A 222 6.34 -33.75 -12.75
C ALA A 222 6.91 -34.61 -13.87
N PRO A 223 7.62 -35.75 -13.58
CA PRO A 223 8.00 -36.68 -14.62
C PRO A 223 6.70 -37.13 -15.28
N ALA A 224 6.64 -37.00 -16.61
CA ALA A 224 5.56 -37.58 -17.38
C ALA A 224 5.42 -39.04 -16.93
N SER A 225 4.32 -39.34 -16.24
CA SER A 225 3.99 -40.71 -15.87
C SER A 225 3.89 -41.52 -17.16
N VAL A 226 4.85 -42.40 -17.35
CA VAL A 226 4.85 -43.43 -18.37
C VAL A 226 3.69 -44.40 -18.16
#